data_88f3ee1569be75b51c2149c58f4bb5e7
#
_entry.id   88f3ee1569be75b51c2149c58f4bb5e7
#
_cell.length_a   1.000
_cell.length_b   1.000
_cell.length_c   1.000
_cell.angle_alpha   90.00
_cell.angle_beta   90.00
_cell.angle_gamma   90.00
#
_symmetry.space_group_name_H-M   'P 1'
#
loop_
_entity.id
_entity.type
_entity.pdbx_description
1 polymer ?
#
loop_
_entity_poly.entity_id
_entity_poly.type
_entity_poly.pdbx_seq_one_letter_code
_entity_poly.pdbx_strand_id
1 'polypeptide(L)'
;MVLMVKPKPKTVKSRRQKITEGSKKALKRKGLNRWLLLAIAIPTVFLLLVALSNLSDLLWPKVKNPNYGASFSIKYARELGNDWQANYIALLDDMGFKNLRLMSYWDESEAVKGQYNFSDLDWQMDEAAKRGAKVSLGLGFRQPRWPECHQPSWAKELGYGTDEWQAALNNYITVVQNRYKNHPALGSYQLENEAKNAWFGECPGAASTDRLIEEFNLAKANDPNHPVYMSLSDQHGFPAGQPVPDKYGFSVYRIVWNDKTPIHFYLTYPTPVWYHKARATAIKLIKDRDFFVHELQVEPWGPKATKDLSLEEQNRSMSPKQINKNFTFVKKIGTEDIYTWGGEWWYWRKTQFNDPSIWDTVKKEVSGNSRS
;
A
#
# COMPACT_ATOMS: atom_id res chain seq x y z
N MET A 1 -33.50 44.50 -91.02
CA MET A 1 -34.01 43.47 -90.17
C MET A 1 -32.84 42.62 -89.68
N VAL A 2 -32.29 42.98 -88.54
CA VAL A 2 -31.09 42.34 -87.97
C VAL A 2 -31.51 41.46 -86.76
N LEU A 3 -31.35 40.20 -86.90
CA LEU A 3 -31.65 39.23 -85.82
C LEU A 3 -30.53 39.24 -84.77
N MET A 4 -30.81 39.68 -83.52
CA MET A 4 -29.95 39.54 -82.37
C MET A 4 -30.00 38.11 -81.80
N VAL A 5 -28.88 37.40 -81.79
CA VAL A 5 -28.71 36.09 -81.13
C VAL A 5 -28.25 36.35 -79.69
N LYS A 6 -29.05 35.90 -78.69
CA LYS A 6 -28.67 35.95 -77.27
C LYS A 6 -27.70 34.86 -76.94
N PRO A 7 -26.61 35.06 -76.17
CA PRO A 7 -25.72 34.03 -75.75
C PRO A 7 -26.32 33.23 -74.57
N LYS A 8 -26.19 31.88 -74.53
CA LYS A 8 -26.59 30.96 -73.48
C LYS A 8 -25.72 31.14 -72.21
N PRO A 9 -26.27 31.11 -71.02
CA PRO A 9 -25.52 31.22 -69.78
C PRO A 9 -24.70 29.95 -69.52
N LYS A 10 -23.41 30.09 -69.34
CA LYS A 10 -22.49 29.02 -68.94
C LYS A 10 -22.74 28.66 -67.45
N THR A 11 -23.05 27.41 -67.21
CA THR A 11 -23.39 26.85 -65.88
C THR A 11 -22.26 26.93 -64.88
N VAL A 12 -22.47 27.72 -63.83
CA VAL A 12 -21.58 27.89 -62.63
C VAL A 12 -21.62 26.64 -61.70
N LYS A 13 -22.14 25.50 -62.15
CA LYS A 13 -22.31 24.30 -61.31
C LYS A 13 -21.03 23.46 -61.07
N SER A 14 -19.96 23.67 -61.83
CA SER A 14 -18.79 22.74 -61.78
C SER A 14 -17.82 22.99 -60.64
N ARG A 15 -17.75 24.21 -60.08
CA ARG A 15 -16.76 24.56 -59.06
C ARG A 15 -17.19 24.17 -57.64
N ARG A 16 -18.48 24.26 -57.30
CA ARG A 16 -19.02 23.87 -55.98
C ARG A 16 -19.06 22.32 -55.78
N GLN A 17 -19.32 21.55 -56.87
CA GLN A 17 -19.32 20.09 -56.78
C GLN A 17 -17.91 19.50 -56.60
N LYS A 18 -16.88 20.07 -57.23
CA LYS A 18 -15.48 19.61 -57.07
C LYS A 18 -14.92 19.90 -55.65
N ILE A 19 -15.35 21.01 -55.00
CA ILE A 19 -14.94 21.34 -53.63
C ILE A 19 -15.59 20.38 -52.60
N THR A 20 -16.85 19.98 -52.79
CA THR A 20 -17.56 19.02 -51.91
C THR A 20 -17.06 17.61 -52.06
N GLU A 21 -16.67 17.16 -53.24
CA GLU A 21 -16.08 15.85 -53.47
C GLU A 21 -14.65 15.73 -52.93
N GLY A 22 -13.85 16.78 -53.06
CA GLY A 22 -12.50 16.85 -52.50
C GLY A 22 -12.51 16.84 -50.97
N SER A 23 -13.44 17.57 -50.33
CA SER A 23 -13.60 17.58 -48.87
C SER A 23 -14.14 16.23 -48.35
N LYS A 24 -15.06 15.57 -49.05
CA LYS A 24 -15.54 14.21 -48.72
C LYS A 24 -14.45 13.15 -48.87
N LYS A 25 -13.58 13.23 -49.90
CA LYS A 25 -12.43 12.35 -50.07
C LYS A 25 -11.36 12.61 -48.99
N ALA A 26 -11.11 13.85 -48.61
CA ALA A 26 -10.16 14.18 -47.49
C ALA A 26 -10.67 13.72 -46.14
N LEU A 27 -11.98 13.87 -45.83
CA LEU A 27 -12.62 13.36 -44.63
C LEU A 27 -12.62 11.82 -44.59
N LYS A 28 -12.88 11.18 -45.71
CA LYS A 28 -12.83 9.72 -45.83
C LYS A 28 -11.41 9.16 -45.67
N ARG A 29 -10.39 9.87 -46.19
CA ARG A 29 -8.97 9.54 -46.02
C ARG A 29 -8.50 9.75 -44.57
N LYS A 30 -8.94 10.83 -43.90
CA LYS A 30 -8.66 11.04 -42.46
C LYS A 30 -9.35 9.98 -41.58
N GLY A 31 -10.56 9.56 -41.91
CA GLY A 31 -11.25 8.47 -41.25
C GLY A 31 -10.55 7.13 -41.44
N LEU A 32 -10.15 6.81 -42.68
CA LEU A 32 -9.45 5.57 -43.01
C LEU A 32 -8.10 5.47 -42.28
N ASN A 33 -7.34 6.57 -42.21
CA ASN A 33 -6.07 6.61 -41.46
C ASN A 33 -6.27 6.40 -39.95
N ARG A 34 -7.38 6.92 -39.39
CA ARG A 34 -7.71 6.69 -37.96
C ARG A 34 -8.05 5.22 -37.69
N TRP A 35 -8.86 4.60 -38.55
CA TRP A 35 -9.18 3.18 -38.41
C TRP A 35 -7.98 2.28 -38.63
N LEU A 36 -7.09 2.62 -39.53
CA LEU A 36 -5.83 1.90 -39.75
C LEU A 36 -4.90 2.04 -38.53
N LEU A 37 -4.79 3.22 -37.95
CA LEU A 37 -4.03 3.44 -36.72
C LEU A 37 -4.60 2.64 -35.55
N LEU A 38 -5.92 2.61 -35.39
CA LEU A 38 -6.58 1.79 -34.36
C LEU A 38 -6.38 0.28 -34.62
N ALA A 39 -6.48 -0.16 -35.87
CA ALA A 39 -6.26 -1.57 -36.27
C ALA A 39 -4.83 -2.04 -35.98
N ILE A 40 -3.85 -1.16 -35.97
CA ILE A 40 -2.47 -1.47 -35.58
C ILE A 40 -2.26 -1.28 -34.08
N ALA A 41 -2.76 -0.20 -33.50
CA ALA A 41 -2.55 0.13 -32.09
C ALA A 41 -3.18 -0.90 -31.15
N ILE A 42 -4.40 -1.36 -31.42
CA ILE A 42 -5.09 -2.34 -30.57
C ILE A 42 -4.33 -3.68 -30.48
N PRO A 43 -3.96 -4.34 -31.59
CA PRO A 43 -3.14 -5.56 -31.53
C PRO A 43 -1.77 -5.33 -30.88
N THR A 44 -1.13 -4.19 -31.16
CA THR A 44 0.17 -3.86 -30.57
C THR A 44 0.07 -3.72 -29.04
N VAL A 45 -0.92 -2.98 -28.54
CA VAL A 45 -1.17 -2.85 -27.09
C VAL A 45 -1.50 -4.22 -26.50
N PHE A 46 -2.33 -5.03 -27.17
CA PHE A 46 -2.64 -6.38 -26.72
C PHE A 46 -1.38 -7.27 -26.62
N LEU A 47 -0.53 -7.27 -27.63
CA LEU A 47 0.73 -8.03 -27.62
C LEU A 47 1.68 -7.54 -26.52
N LEU A 48 1.76 -6.22 -26.29
CA LEU A 48 2.54 -5.65 -25.18
C LEU A 48 1.99 -6.09 -23.81
N LEU A 49 0.67 -6.11 -23.65
CA LEU A 49 0.03 -6.59 -22.42
C LEU A 49 0.28 -8.09 -22.18
N VAL A 50 0.22 -8.91 -23.25
CA VAL A 50 0.55 -10.34 -23.17
C VAL A 50 2.03 -10.53 -22.83
N ALA A 51 2.94 -9.80 -23.47
CA ALA A 51 4.37 -9.85 -23.17
C ALA A 51 4.66 -9.43 -21.73
N LEU A 52 4.04 -8.35 -21.26
CA LEU A 52 4.16 -7.89 -19.87
C LEU A 52 3.59 -8.92 -18.89
N SER A 53 2.47 -9.56 -19.21
CA SER A 53 1.88 -10.62 -18.38
C SER A 53 2.83 -11.81 -18.25
N ASN A 54 3.37 -12.30 -19.39
CA ASN A 54 4.30 -13.42 -19.40
C ASN A 54 5.60 -13.08 -18.64
N LEU A 55 6.15 -11.89 -18.85
CA LEU A 55 7.33 -11.41 -18.11
C LEU A 55 7.03 -11.32 -16.62
N SER A 56 5.85 -10.81 -16.26
CA SER A 56 5.42 -10.71 -14.86
C SER A 56 5.26 -12.09 -14.21
N ASP A 57 4.76 -13.09 -14.92
CA ASP A 57 4.66 -14.45 -14.42
C ASP A 57 6.02 -15.13 -14.27
N LEU A 58 6.98 -14.79 -15.15
CA LEU A 58 8.37 -15.25 -15.06
C LEU A 58 9.12 -14.62 -13.87
N LEU A 59 8.99 -13.31 -13.68
CA LEU A 59 9.66 -12.58 -12.60
C LEU A 59 9.04 -12.87 -11.24
N TRP A 60 7.73 -13.05 -11.18
CA TRP A 60 6.95 -13.22 -9.97
C TRP A 60 6.12 -14.49 -9.99
N PRO A 61 6.75 -15.68 -9.95
CA PRO A 61 6.04 -16.95 -9.91
C PRO A 61 5.23 -17.05 -8.61
N LYS A 62 4.18 -17.87 -8.64
CA LYS A 62 3.41 -18.15 -7.41
C LYS A 62 4.32 -18.73 -6.34
N VAL A 63 4.31 -18.11 -5.17
CA VAL A 63 5.04 -18.61 -3.99
C VAL A 63 4.17 -19.62 -3.25
N LYS A 64 4.74 -20.80 -2.98
CA LYS A 64 4.03 -21.85 -2.23
C LYS A 64 4.07 -21.58 -0.73
N ASN A 65 5.24 -21.21 -0.21
CA ASN A 65 5.53 -21.02 1.21
C ASN A 65 6.12 -19.63 1.45
N PRO A 66 5.29 -18.58 1.48
CA PRO A 66 5.76 -17.23 1.80
C PRO A 66 6.24 -17.12 3.24
N ASN A 67 7.14 -16.18 3.49
CA ASN A 67 7.52 -15.75 4.83
C ASN A 67 6.43 -14.82 5.37
N TYR A 68 5.56 -15.36 6.21
CA TYR A 68 4.53 -14.54 6.84
C TYR A 68 5.07 -13.78 8.03
N GLY A 69 4.70 -12.51 8.10
CA GLY A 69 4.87 -11.63 9.25
C GLY A 69 3.53 -11.05 9.70
N ALA A 70 3.57 -10.33 10.81
CA ALA A 70 2.42 -9.60 11.33
C ALA A 70 2.78 -8.15 11.66
N SER A 71 1.91 -7.21 11.31
CA SER A 71 1.94 -5.86 11.87
C SER A 71 1.28 -5.91 13.26
N PHE A 72 1.85 -5.20 14.24
CA PHE A 72 1.29 -5.12 15.59
C PHE A 72 1.41 -3.70 16.15
N SER A 73 0.28 -3.16 16.57
CA SER A 73 0.15 -1.84 17.19
C SER A 73 -0.31 -1.95 18.63
N ILE A 74 0.49 -1.45 19.56
CA ILE A 74 0.10 -1.36 20.98
C ILE A 74 -1.14 -0.47 21.13
N LYS A 75 -1.19 0.67 20.39
CA LYS A 75 -2.36 1.58 20.42
C LYS A 75 -3.66 0.83 20.09
N TYR A 76 -3.64 0.07 19.02
CA TYR A 76 -4.84 -0.64 18.59
C TYR A 76 -5.20 -1.81 19.50
N ALA A 77 -4.20 -2.52 20.03
CA ALA A 77 -4.44 -3.56 21.03
C ALA A 77 -5.10 -2.97 22.30
N ARG A 78 -4.63 -1.81 22.76
CA ARG A 78 -5.24 -1.07 23.88
C ARG A 78 -6.65 -0.57 23.56
N GLU A 79 -6.87 -0.05 22.35
CA GLU A 79 -8.18 0.40 21.88
C GLU A 79 -9.22 -0.73 21.91
N LEU A 80 -8.82 -1.95 21.54
CA LEU A 80 -9.66 -3.16 21.60
C LEU A 80 -9.83 -3.71 23.03
N GLY A 81 -9.11 -3.15 24.02
CA GLY A 81 -9.12 -3.65 25.41
C GLY A 81 -8.34 -4.96 25.59
N ASN A 82 -7.42 -5.29 24.71
CA ASN A 82 -6.54 -6.43 24.85
C ASN A 82 -5.48 -6.19 25.94
N ASP A 83 -5.10 -7.25 26.66
CA ASP A 83 -3.76 -7.32 27.21
C ASP A 83 -2.78 -7.38 26.03
N TRP A 84 -2.17 -6.24 25.70
CA TRP A 84 -1.33 -6.10 24.52
C TRP A 84 -0.05 -6.96 24.59
N GLN A 85 0.48 -7.19 25.81
CA GLN A 85 1.66 -8.04 26.01
C GLN A 85 1.30 -9.51 25.74
N ALA A 86 0.22 -9.99 26.32
CA ALA A 86 -0.27 -11.35 26.05
C ALA A 86 -0.61 -11.55 24.56
N ASN A 87 -1.23 -10.54 23.92
CA ASN A 87 -1.51 -10.58 22.48
C ASN A 87 -0.22 -10.66 21.64
N TYR A 88 0.79 -9.83 21.95
CA TYR A 88 2.07 -9.84 21.25
C TYR A 88 2.80 -11.19 21.39
N ILE A 89 2.85 -11.73 22.60
CA ILE A 89 3.42 -13.05 22.87
C ILE A 89 2.66 -14.15 22.11
N ALA A 90 1.33 -14.09 22.04
CA ALA A 90 0.54 -15.06 21.30
C ALA A 90 0.85 -15.04 19.78
N LEU A 91 1.16 -13.88 19.20
CA LEU A 91 1.60 -13.79 17.81
C LEU A 91 2.96 -14.47 17.59
N LEU A 92 3.87 -14.34 18.55
CA LEU A 92 5.20 -14.95 18.48
C LEU A 92 5.18 -16.45 18.76
N ASP A 93 4.50 -16.88 19.83
CA ASP A 93 4.57 -18.25 20.34
C ASP A 93 3.49 -19.16 19.76
N ASP A 94 2.22 -18.71 19.75
CA ASP A 94 1.10 -19.54 19.28
C ASP A 94 0.94 -19.46 17.75
N MET A 95 1.05 -18.27 17.14
CA MET A 95 1.06 -18.13 15.68
C MET A 95 2.41 -18.49 15.06
N GLY A 96 3.50 -18.33 15.79
CA GLY A 96 4.86 -18.65 15.34
C GLY A 96 5.47 -17.64 14.37
N PHE A 97 4.99 -16.39 14.35
CA PHE A 97 5.57 -15.35 13.50
C PHE A 97 7.03 -15.08 13.85
N LYS A 98 7.87 -15.05 12.82
CA LYS A 98 9.29 -14.70 12.91
C LYS A 98 9.63 -13.35 12.27
N ASN A 99 8.65 -12.70 11.67
CA ASN A 99 8.76 -11.37 11.11
C ASN A 99 7.64 -10.50 11.67
N LEU A 100 8.02 -9.38 12.26
CA LEU A 100 7.08 -8.42 12.84
C LEU A 100 7.30 -7.04 12.24
N ARG A 101 6.24 -6.26 12.11
CA ARG A 101 6.27 -4.85 11.76
C ARG A 101 5.75 -4.07 12.96
N LEU A 102 6.62 -3.30 13.59
CA LEU A 102 6.31 -2.51 14.78
C LEU A 102 6.39 -1.02 14.48
N MET A 103 5.72 -0.22 15.29
CA MET A 103 5.64 1.23 15.14
C MET A 103 6.37 1.92 16.29
N SER A 104 7.10 2.98 15.97
CA SER A 104 7.77 3.82 16.95
C SER A 104 7.00 5.10 17.28
N TYR A 105 5.72 5.16 17.14
CA TYR A 105 4.84 6.33 17.27
C TYR A 105 5.45 7.54 18.00
N TRP A 106 5.67 8.63 17.27
CA TRP A 106 6.34 9.83 17.79
C TRP A 106 5.59 10.47 18.97
N ASP A 107 4.25 10.52 18.87
CA ASP A 107 3.38 11.10 19.91
C ASP A 107 3.38 10.31 21.23
N GLU A 108 3.71 9.01 21.20
CA GLU A 108 3.85 8.19 22.41
C GLU A 108 5.28 8.22 22.94
N SER A 109 6.25 8.13 22.04
CA SER A 109 7.66 8.00 22.43
C SER A 109 8.28 9.34 22.88
N GLU A 110 7.77 10.49 22.39
CA GLU A 110 8.23 11.83 22.74
C GLU A 110 7.02 12.75 23.05
N ALA A 111 6.13 12.33 23.94
CA ALA A 111 4.96 13.11 24.31
C ALA A 111 5.32 14.50 24.84
N VAL A 112 6.46 14.63 25.51
CA VAL A 112 7.07 15.89 25.97
C VAL A 112 8.38 16.10 25.24
N LYS A 113 8.58 17.27 24.65
CA LYS A 113 9.77 17.61 23.85
C LYS A 113 11.08 17.27 24.57
N GLY A 114 11.90 16.45 23.93
CA GLY A 114 13.21 16.02 24.47
C GLY A 114 13.15 14.96 25.57
N GLN A 115 11.94 14.47 25.92
CA GLN A 115 11.78 13.38 26.89
C GLN A 115 11.27 12.12 26.19
N TYR A 116 12.13 11.12 26.12
CA TYR A 116 11.85 9.88 25.38
C TYR A 116 11.45 8.75 26.31
N ASN A 117 10.36 8.06 25.97
CA ASN A 117 9.92 6.83 26.62
C ASN A 117 9.74 5.73 25.58
N PHE A 118 10.63 4.79 25.57
CA PHE A 118 10.60 3.62 24.67
C PHE A 118 10.29 2.31 25.39
N SER A 119 9.84 2.36 26.65
CA SER A 119 9.67 1.16 27.49
C SER A 119 8.84 0.05 26.83
N ASP A 120 7.75 0.41 26.19
CA ASP A 120 6.87 -0.57 25.51
C ASP A 120 7.51 -1.13 24.25
N LEU A 121 8.16 -0.29 23.45
CA LEU A 121 8.86 -0.71 22.27
C LEU A 121 10.12 -1.53 22.59
N ASP A 122 10.88 -1.15 23.63
CA ASP A 122 12.01 -1.93 24.14
C ASP A 122 11.55 -3.34 24.49
N TRP A 123 10.46 -3.46 25.26
CA TRP A 123 9.91 -4.75 25.63
C TRP A 123 9.51 -5.59 24.39
N GLN A 124 8.86 -4.98 23.40
CA GLN A 124 8.52 -5.69 22.15
C GLN A 124 9.77 -6.18 21.39
N MET A 125 10.77 -5.34 21.29
CA MET A 125 12.04 -5.67 20.63
C MET A 125 12.76 -6.81 21.35
N ASP A 126 12.82 -6.75 22.69
CA ASP A 126 13.43 -7.78 23.53
C ASP A 126 12.69 -9.13 23.40
N GLU A 127 11.35 -9.12 23.45
CA GLU A 127 10.57 -10.35 23.33
C GLU A 127 10.67 -10.97 21.91
N ALA A 128 10.81 -10.13 20.86
CA ALA A 128 11.12 -10.59 19.52
C ALA A 128 12.51 -11.23 19.46
N ALA A 129 13.53 -10.59 20.05
CA ALA A 129 14.90 -11.13 20.10
C ALA A 129 14.99 -12.47 20.81
N LYS A 130 14.35 -12.60 21.98
CA LYS A 130 14.31 -13.87 22.77
C LYS A 130 13.79 -15.06 21.95
N ARG A 131 12.93 -14.79 20.95
CA ARG A 131 12.30 -15.80 20.08
C ARG A 131 12.93 -15.90 18.69
N GLY A 132 14.04 -15.16 18.44
CA GLY A 132 14.72 -15.12 17.14
C GLY A 132 13.88 -14.50 16.05
N ALA A 133 12.90 -13.67 16.40
CA ALA A 133 12.11 -12.93 15.43
C ALA A 133 12.82 -11.64 14.99
N LYS A 134 12.53 -11.19 13.77
CA LYS A 134 13.04 -9.96 13.18
C LYS A 134 11.93 -8.91 13.07
N VAL A 135 12.33 -7.65 13.25
CA VAL A 135 11.42 -6.51 13.26
C VAL A 135 11.74 -5.57 12.11
N SER A 136 10.71 -5.22 11.35
CA SER A 136 10.70 -4.05 10.49
C SER A 136 10.13 -2.89 11.30
N LEU A 137 10.98 -1.93 11.71
CA LEU A 137 10.60 -0.85 12.61
C LEU A 137 10.13 0.38 11.82
N GLY A 138 8.90 0.83 12.09
CA GLY A 138 8.35 2.06 11.53
C GLY A 138 9.10 3.29 12.02
N LEU A 139 9.46 4.17 11.09
CA LEU A 139 10.08 5.47 11.32
C LEU A 139 9.24 6.57 10.69
N GLY A 140 9.36 7.77 11.22
CA GLY A 140 8.75 8.94 10.64
C GLY A 140 7.44 9.35 11.30
N PHE A 141 6.80 10.31 10.69
CA PHE A 141 5.58 10.95 11.17
C PHE A 141 4.33 10.12 10.87
N ARG A 142 4.26 9.56 9.64
CA ARG A 142 3.16 8.74 9.21
C ARG A 142 3.46 7.27 9.45
N GLN A 143 2.70 6.66 10.33
CA GLN A 143 2.84 5.26 10.70
C GLN A 143 1.47 4.58 10.72
N PRO A 144 1.43 3.23 10.54
CA PRO A 144 0.17 2.49 10.48
C PRO A 144 -0.75 2.69 11.68
N ARG A 145 -2.03 2.55 11.45
CA ARG A 145 -3.16 2.75 12.36
C ARG A 145 -3.62 4.20 12.45
N TRP A 146 -4.91 4.35 12.65
CA TRP A 146 -5.53 5.65 12.86
C TRP A 146 -4.89 6.38 14.05
N PRO A 147 -4.60 7.68 13.95
CA PRO A 147 -4.92 8.62 12.87
C PRO A 147 -3.90 8.65 11.71
N GLU A 148 -3.01 7.70 11.57
CA GLU A 148 -1.90 7.59 10.60
C GLU A 148 -0.77 8.61 10.83
N CYS A 149 -1.09 9.86 11.14
CA CYS A 149 -0.12 10.91 11.41
C CYS A 149 0.05 11.10 12.92
N HIS A 150 1.11 10.50 13.43
CA HIS A 150 1.38 10.39 14.88
C HIS A 150 2.42 11.42 15.30
N GLN A 151 1.98 12.65 15.66
CA GLN A 151 2.86 13.68 16.15
C GLN A 151 2.42 14.18 17.54
N PRO A 152 3.35 14.47 18.45
CA PRO A 152 3.01 15.02 19.74
C PRO A 152 2.46 16.44 19.63
N SER A 153 1.70 16.88 20.65
CA SER A 153 1.03 18.18 20.63
C SER A 153 2.02 19.33 20.45
N TRP A 154 3.19 19.26 21.10
CA TRP A 154 4.24 20.29 20.97
C TRP A 154 4.79 20.40 19.54
N ALA A 155 4.86 19.28 18.79
CA ALA A 155 5.31 19.32 17.41
C ALA A 155 4.26 19.91 16.46
N LYS A 156 2.95 19.76 16.77
CA LYS A 156 1.87 20.43 16.03
C LYS A 156 2.00 21.97 16.11
N GLU A 157 2.45 22.50 17.25
CA GLU A 157 2.65 23.93 17.49
C GLU A 157 3.78 24.52 16.63
N LEU A 158 4.75 23.71 16.20
CA LEU A 158 5.82 24.14 15.28
C LEU A 158 5.30 24.41 13.87
N GLY A 159 4.12 23.88 13.52
CA GLY A 159 3.55 23.99 12.18
C GLY A 159 4.09 22.94 11.20
N TYR A 160 3.21 22.09 10.68
CA TYR A 160 3.58 21.04 9.74
C TYR A 160 4.35 21.58 8.53
N GLY A 161 5.52 21.00 8.27
CA GLY A 161 6.35 21.31 7.11
C GLY A 161 7.21 22.56 7.24
N THR A 162 7.26 23.20 8.41
CA THR A 162 8.28 24.23 8.72
C THR A 162 9.65 23.58 8.93
N ASP A 163 10.72 24.36 8.81
CA ASP A 163 12.09 23.87 9.06
C ASP A 163 12.25 23.35 10.49
N GLU A 164 11.62 24.02 11.48
CA GLU A 164 11.64 23.60 12.88
C GLU A 164 10.91 22.26 13.08
N TRP A 165 9.76 22.08 12.43
CA TRP A 165 9.03 20.83 12.49
C TRP A 165 9.83 19.69 11.83
N GLN A 166 10.42 19.94 10.66
CA GLN A 166 11.26 18.96 9.96
C GLN A 166 12.49 18.58 10.79
N ALA A 167 13.16 19.57 11.38
CA ALA A 167 14.29 19.32 12.25
C ALA A 167 13.92 18.47 13.48
N ALA A 168 12.75 18.70 14.06
CA ALA A 168 12.23 17.91 15.18
C ALA A 168 11.95 16.46 14.77
N LEU A 169 11.32 16.24 13.63
CA LEU A 169 11.06 14.90 13.09
C LEU A 169 12.37 14.16 12.77
N ASN A 170 13.32 14.83 12.13
CA ASN A 170 14.64 14.27 11.81
C ASN A 170 15.41 13.87 13.07
N ASN A 171 15.33 14.69 14.12
CA ASN A 171 15.91 14.35 15.43
C ASN A 171 15.23 13.11 16.01
N TYR A 172 13.89 13.03 15.96
CA TYR A 172 13.16 11.86 16.44
C TYR A 172 13.57 10.57 15.69
N ILE A 173 13.61 10.61 14.36
CA ILE A 173 14.09 9.49 13.54
C ILE A 173 15.50 9.06 13.98
N THR A 174 16.39 10.02 14.17
CA THR A 174 17.78 9.77 14.61
C THR A 174 17.85 9.12 15.98
N VAL A 175 17.03 9.57 16.94
CA VAL A 175 16.98 8.99 18.29
C VAL A 175 16.50 7.54 18.25
N VAL A 176 15.43 7.24 17.49
CA VAL A 176 14.91 5.87 17.33
C VAL A 176 15.97 4.96 16.70
N GLN A 177 16.61 5.40 15.62
CA GLN A 177 17.64 4.59 14.95
C GLN A 177 18.86 4.36 15.84
N ASN A 178 19.37 5.38 16.54
CA ASN A 178 20.50 5.22 17.44
C ASN A 178 20.19 4.26 18.60
N ARG A 179 18.94 4.17 19.04
CA ARG A 179 18.51 3.23 20.07
C ARG A 179 18.53 1.79 19.57
N TYR A 180 18.01 1.53 18.35
CA TYR A 180 17.72 0.17 17.90
C TYR A 180 18.66 -0.39 16.83
N LYS A 181 19.55 0.40 16.21
CA LYS A 181 20.42 -0.06 15.11
C LYS A 181 21.32 -1.25 15.45
N ASN A 182 21.62 -1.46 16.73
CA ASN A 182 22.41 -2.59 17.19
C ASN A 182 21.57 -3.67 17.89
N HIS A 183 20.22 -3.52 17.89
CA HIS A 183 19.35 -4.45 18.57
C HIS A 183 19.23 -5.76 17.77
N PRO A 184 19.38 -6.96 18.40
CA PRO A 184 19.43 -8.23 17.69
C PRO A 184 18.13 -8.58 16.94
N ALA A 185 16.98 -8.02 17.35
CA ALA A 185 15.72 -8.20 16.65
C ALA A 185 15.58 -7.29 15.43
N LEU A 186 16.36 -6.21 15.28
CA LEU A 186 16.19 -5.32 14.13
C LEU A 186 16.54 -6.06 12.83
N GLY A 187 15.65 -5.99 11.85
CA GLY A 187 15.84 -6.56 10.52
C GLY A 187 15.81 -5.50 9.42
N SER A 188 14.98 -4.48 9.58
CA SER A 188 14.82 -3.39 8.62
C SER A 188 14.10 -2.21 9.26
N TYR A 189 14.09 -1.08 8.54
CA TYR A 189 13.19 0.03 8.84
C TYR A 189 12.12 0.15 7.76
N GLN A 190 10.93 0.62 8.13
CA GLN A 190 9.95 1.16 7.20
C GLN A 190 9.83 2.65 7.43
N LEU A 191 10.29 3.45 6.46
CA LEU A 191 10.18 4.90 6.53
C LEU A 191 8.81 5.33 6.01
N GLU A 192 8.06 6.07 6.81
CA GLU A 192 6.74 6.60 6.51
C GLU A 192 5.74 5.54 5.98
N ASN A 193 4.51 5.57 6.43
CA ASN A 193 3.47 4.68 5.93
C ASN A 193 2.65 5.39 4.86
N GLU A 194 2.58 4.82 3.64
CA GLU A 194 1.76 5.37 2.55
C GLU A 194 1.89 6.89 2.39
N ALA A 195 3.13 7.40 2.44
CA ALA A 195 3.46 8.83 2.56
C ALA A 195 2.80 9.74 1.49
N LYS A 196 2.47 9.18 0.32
CA LYS A 196 1.80 9.90 -0.77
C LYS A 196 0.27 9.74 -0.76
N ASN A 197 -0.30 9.01 0.20
CA ASN A 197 -1.74 8.86 0.35
C ASN A 197 -2.35 10.08 1.06
N ALA A 198 -2.90 11.02 0.28
CA ALA A 198 -3.55 12.22 0.82
C ALA A 198 -5.01 11.99 1.28
N TRP A 199 -5.55 10.79 1.05
CA TRP A 199 -6.98 10.51 1.19
C TRP A 199 -7.35 9.75 2.46
N PHE A 200 -6.34 9.26 3.19
CA PHE A 200 -6.54 8.43 4.37
C PHE A 200 -5.74 8.97 5.57
N GLY A 201 -6.35 8.91 6.75
CA GLY A 201 -5.80 9.42 8.01
C GLY A 201 -6.11 10.89 8.26
N GLU A 202 -5.84 11.35 9.49
CA GLU A 202 -5.92 12.76 9.92
C GLU A 202 -4.57 13.44 9.67
N CYS A 203 -4.16 13.47 8.41
CA CYS A 203 -2.87 13.99 8.00
C CYS A 203 -3.01 15.35 7.27
N PRO A 204 -2.02 16.25 7.37
CA PRO A 204 -2.04 17.54 6.66
C PRO A 204 -1.95 17.42 5.13
N GLY A 205 -1.92 16.21 4.59
CA GLY A 205 -1.81 15.92 3.17
C GLY A 205 -0.72 14.89 2.85
N ALA A 206 -0.44 14.71 1.56
CA ALA A 206 0.68 13.88 1.12
C ALA A 206 2.03 14.50 1.49
N ALA A 207 3.00 13.68 1.85
CA ALA A 207 4.37 14.14 2.09
C ALA A 207 4.98 14.76 0.83
N SER A 208 5.74 15.85 0.97
CA SER A 208 6.51 16.42 -0.12
C SER A 208 7.60 15.45 -0.57
N THR A 209 8.03 15.56 -1.82
CA THR A 209 9.14 14.73 -2.35
C THR A 209 10.45 15.05 -1.63
N ASP A 210 10.73 16.33 -1.40
CA ASP A 210 11.97 16.78 -0.76
C ASP A 210 12.07 16.28 0.67
N ARG A 211 10.97 16.37 1.44
CA ARG A 211 10.90 15.80 2.78
C ARG A 211 11.24 14.30 2.80
N LEU A 212 10.62 13.52 1.91
CA LEU A 212 10.87 12.08 1.86
C LEU A 212 12.31 11.74 1.45
N ILE A 213 12.92 12.53 0.56
CA ILE A 213 14.32 12.35 0.18
C ILE A 213 15.24 12.67 1.35
N GLU A 214 14.97 13.75 2.08
CA GLU A 214 15.74 14.15 3.26
C GLU A 214 15.70 13.08 4.35
N GLU A 215 14.50 12.63 4.74
CA GLU A 215 14.30 11.59 5.73
C GLU A 215 14.95 10.26 5.32
N PHE A 216 14.83 9.88 4.04
CA PHE A 216 15.45 8.66 3.53
C PHE A 216 16.98 8.72 3.60
N ASN A 217 17.57 9.84 3.18
CA ASN A 217 19.01 10.04 3.24
C ASN A 217 19.51 10.06 4.69
N LEU A 218 18.75 10.70 5.58
CA LEU A 218 19.03 10.68 7.02
C LEU A 218 19.00 9.27 7.58
N ALA A 219 17.94 8.50 7.26
CA ALA A 219 17.81 7.13 7.75
C ALA A 219 18.95 6.23 7.27
N LYS A 220 19.37 6.37 6.01
CA LYS A 220 20.52 5.63 5.46
C LYS A 220 21.87 6.09 6.01
N ALA A 221 22.02 7.37 6.36
CA ALA A 221 23.23 7.89 6.99
C ALA A 221 23.38 7.44 8.44
N ASN A 222 22.28 7.39 9.20
CA ASN A 222 22.27 6.96 10.60
C ASN A 222 22.54 5.45 10.76
N ASP A 223 22.06 4.65 9.79
CA ASP A 223 22.27 3.20 9.77
C ASP A 223 22.37 2.67 8.34
N PRO A 224 23.58 2.59 7.78
CA PRO A 224 23.81 2.07 6.45
C PRO A 224 23.66 0.54 6.34
N ASN A 225 23.63 -0.17 7.47
CA ASN A 225 23.67 -1.63 7.51
C ASN A 225 22.28 -2.28 7.36
N HIS A 226 21.23 -1.60 7.81
CA HIS A 226 19.88 -2.13 7.69
C HIS A 226 19.15 -1.56 6.48
N PRO A 227 18.34 -2.39 5.80
CA PRO A 227 17.53 -1.92 4.69
C PRO A 227 16.43 -0.96 5.16
N VAL A 228 16.14 0.04 4.34
CA VAL A 228 15.05 0.98 4.53
C VAL A 228 13.98 0.73 3.47
N TYR A 229 12.82 0.30 3.88
CA TYR A 229 11.66 0.04 3.03
C TYR A 229 10.72 1.24 3.02
N MET A 230 9.97 1.42 1.94
CA MET A 230 8.89 2.40 1.86
C MET A 230 7.64 1.75 1.26
N SER A 231 6.49 2.06 1.82
CA SER A 231 5.22 1.63 1.26
C SER A 231 4.73 2.58 0.17
N LEU A 232 3.99 2.05 -0.80
CA LEU A 232 3.31 2.86 -1.79
C LEU A 232 2.04 3.48 -1.20
N SER A 233 1.52 4.52 -1.84
CA SER A 233 0.46 5.36 -1.28
C SER A 233 -0.88 4.65 -1.05
N ASP A 234 -1.08 3.49 -1.62
CA ASP A 234 -2.22 2.59 -1.43
C ASP A 234 -1.99 1.32 -2.26
N GLN A 235 -3.02 0.46 -2.35
CA GLN A 235 -2.93 -0.73 -3.19
C GLN A 235 -2.82 -0.45 -4.70
N HIS A 236 -2.99 0.79 -5.16
CA HIS A 236 -2.85 1.22 -6.55
C HIS A 236 -1.66 2.16 -6.75
N GLY A 237 -1.03 2.64 -5.69
CA GLY A 237 0.07 3.60 -5.73
C GLY A 237 1.26 3.14 -6.57
N PHE A 238 1.95 4.12 -7.15
CA PHE A 238 3.20 3.95 -7.90
C PHE A 238 4.27 4.85 -7.28
N PRO A 239 5.56 4.49 -7.31
CA PRO A 239 6.63 5.24 -6.62
C PRO A 239 7.00 6.56 -7.31
N ALA A 240 6.00 7.42 -7.54
CA ALA A 240 6.20 8.76 -8.06
C ALA A 240 6.47 9.73 -6.91
N GLY A 241 7.54 10.53 -7.00
CA GLY A 241 7.91 11.47 -5.95
C GLY A 241 8.33 10.82 -4.63
N GLN A 242 8.92 9.63 -4.70
CA GLN A 242 9.53 8.95 -3.57
C GLN A 242 11.00 8.67 -3.87
N PRO A 243 11.88 8.60 -2.85
CA PRO A 243 13.22 8.06 -3.02
C PRO A 243 13.16 6.59 -3.45
N VAL A 244 14.31 6.01 -3.79
CA VAL A 244 14.39 4.59 -4.19
C VAL A 244 14.81 3.76 -2.96
N PRO A 245 13.86 3.13 -2.25
CA PRO A 245 14.15 2.31 -1.08
C PRO A 245 14.78 0.97 -1.46
N ASP A 246 15.15 0.18 -0.46
CA ASP A 246 15.67 -1.17 -0.69
C ASP A 246 14.58 -2.13 -1.19
N LYS A 247 13.33 -1.98 -0.73
CA LYS A 247 12.11 -2.66 -1.26
C LYS A 247 10.90 -1.74 -1.17
N TYR A 248 9.91 -1.96 -2.05
CA TYR A 248 8.62 -1.28 -2.01
C TYR A 248 7.55 -2.16 -1.36
N GLY A 249 6.78 -1.59 -0.41
CA GLY A 249 5.65 -2.27 0.22
C GLY A 249 4.35 -2.05 -0.55
N PHE A 250 3.60 -3.13 -0.80
CA PHE A 250 2.28 -3.10 -1.40
C PHE A 250 1.20 -3.40 -0.36
N SER A 251 0.14 -2.60 -0.33
CA SER A 251 -1.10 -2.91 0.40
C SER A 251 -1.98 -3.83 -0.46
N VAL A 252 -2.60 -4.84 0.14
CA VAL A 252 -3.52 -5.77 -0.53
C VAL A 252 -4.81 -5.86 0.28
N TYR A 253 -5.73 -4.95 -0.01
CA TYR A 253 -7.08 -4.92 0.56
C TYR A 253 -8.09 -5.47 -0.45
N ARG A 254 -9.09 -6.22 0.01
CA ARG A 254 -10.06 -6.90 -0.85
C ARG A 254 -11.49 -6.43 -0.64
N ILE A 255 -11.90 -6.22 0.61
CA ILE A 255 -13.26 -5.75 0.94
C ILE A 255 -13.14 -4.64 1.97
N VAL A 256 -13.62 -3.46 1.61
CA VAL A 256 -13.62 -2.27 2.48
C VAL A 256 -14.98 -1.60 2.46
N TRP A 257 -15.34 -0.95 3.56
CA TRP A 257 -16.49 -0.07 3.58
C TRP A 257 -16.16 1.21 2.81
N ASN A 258 -17.02 1.54 1.85
CA ASN A 258 -16.91 2.77 1.07
C ASN A 258 -17.95 3.79 1.54
N ASP A 259 -17.47 4.88 2.11
CA ASP A 259 -18.21 6.05 2.56
C ASP A 259 -17.92 7.32 1.72
N LYS A 260 -17.10 7.19 0.67
CA LYS A 260 -16.68 8.32 -0.19
C LYS A 260 -17.66 8.65 -1.29
N THR A 261 -18.71 7.85 -1.44
CA THR A 261 -19.78 8.06 -2.43
C THR A 261 -21.11 8.33 -1.73
N PRO A 262 -22.10 8.97 -2.40
CA PRO A 262 -23.42 9.21 -1.80
C PRO A 262 -24.14 7.94 -1.35
N ILE A 263 -23.83 6.79 -1.96
CA ILE A 263 -24.34 5.48 -1.55
C ILE A 263 -23.20 4.75 -0.87
N HIS A 264 -23.40 4.40 0.40
CA HIS A 264 -22.40 3.68 1.18
C HIS A 264 -22.59 2.16 1.02
N PHE A 265 -21.50 1.42 0.79
CA PHE A 265 -21.55 -0.02 0.55
C PHE A 265 -20.19 -0.68 0.78
N TYR A 266 -20.20 -2.01 0.93
CA TYR A 266 -18.96 -2.79 0.91
C TYR A 266 -18.42 -2.88 -0.51
N LEU A 267 -17.31 -2.24 -0.76
CA LEU A 267 -16.57 -2.31 -2.02
C LEU A 267 -15.67 -3.54 -2.01
N THR A 268 -15.90 -4.45 -2.93
CA THR A 268 -14.93 -5.49 -3.26
C THR A 268 -14.01 -4.95 -4.35
N TYR A 269 -12.72 -4.76 -4.04
CA TYR A 269 -11.77 -4.27 -5.03
C TYR A 269 -11.65 -5.26 -6.19
N PRO A 270 -11.90 -4.83 -7.43
CA PRO A 270 -11.84 -5.69 -8.61
C PRO A 270 -10.40 -5.95 -9.07
N THR A 271 -9.39 -5.45 -8.32
CA THR A 271 -7.98 -5.51 -8.68
C THR A 271 -7.51 -6.97 -8.81
N PRO A 272 -7.16 -7.43 -10.01
CA PRO A 272 -6.74 -8.81 -10.24
C PRO A 272 -5.27 -9.02 -9.90
N VAL A 273 -4.85 -10.28 -9.75
CA VAL A 273 -3.45 -10.66 -9.47
C VAL A 273 -2.48 -10.08 -10.50
N TRP A 274 -2.82 -10.15 -11.80
CA TRP A 274 -1.95 -9.65 -12.86
C TRP A 274 -1.63 -8.16 -12.72
N TYR A 275 -2.53 -7.35 -12.14
CA TYR A 275 -2.27 -5.93 -11.92
C TYR A 275 -1.13 -5.71 -10.91
N HIS A 276 -1.14 -6.45 -9.78
CA HIS A 276 -0.05 -6.38 -8.80
C HIS A 276 1.27 -6.84 -9.39
N LYS A 277 1.27 -7.93 -10.16
CA LYS A 277 2.45 -8.43 -10.86
C LYS A 277 2.99 -7.44 -11.91
N ALA A 278 2.12 -6.86 -12.73
CA ALA A 278 2.50 -5.86 -13.74
C ALA A 278 3.10 -4.61 -13.08
N ARG A 279 2.50 -4.15 -11.98
CA ARG A 279 3.03 -3.03 -11.19
C ARG A 279 4.42 -3.34 -10.61
N ALA A 280 4.58 -4.53 -10.03
CA ALA A 280 5.87 -5.00 -9.52
C ALA A 280 6.92 -5.09 -10.65
N THR A 281 6.54 -5.64 -11.82
CA THR A 281 7.40 -5.72 -13.01
C THR A 281 7.82 -4.35 -13.48
N ALA A 282 6.90 -3.39 -13.55
CA ALA A 282 7.23 -2.01 -13.96
C ALA A 282 8.20 -1.35 -12.96
N ILE A 283 8.02 -1.55 -11.66
CA ILE A 283 8.93 -1.06 -10.62
C ILE A 283 10.31 -1.72 -10.76
N LYS A 284 10.36 -3.04 -10.97
CA LYS A 284 11.61 -3.77 -11.18
C LYS A 284 12.38 -3.26 -12.39
N LEU A 285 11.69 -3.06 -13.52
CA LEU A 285 12.31 -2.56 -14.75
C LEU A 285 12.77 -1.10 -14.67
N ILE A 286 12.04 -0.24 -13.95
CA ILE A 286 12.31 1.22 -13.91
C ILE A 286 13.25 1.59 -12.75
N LYS A 287 13.12 0.91 -11.60
CA LYS A 287 13.82 1.24 -10.35
C LYS A 287 14.81 0.19 -9.91
N ASP A 288 14.80 -0.99 -10.54
CA ASP A 288 15.56 -2.18 -10.14
C ASP A 288 15.35 -2.52 -8.65
N ARG A 289 14.10 -2.53 -8.22
CA ARG A 289 13.74 -2.86 -6.84
C ARG A 289 12.65 -3.92 -6.81
N ASP A 290 12.75 -4.76 -5.78
CA ASP A 290 11.75 -5.76 -5.46
C ASP A 290 10.63 -5.15 -4.63
N PHE A 291 9.55 -5.92 -4.47
CA PHE A 291 8.43 -5.56 -3.64
C PHE A 291 8.16 -6.64 -2.59
N PHE A 292 7.39 -6.25 -1.59
CA PHE A 292 6.78 -7.16 -0.62
C PHE A 292 5.36 -6.70 -0.30
N VAL A 293 4.56 -7.56 0.32
CA VAL A 293 3.25 -7.14 0.81
C VAL A 293 3.41 -6.72 2.27
N HIS A 294 3.32 -5.40 2.51
CA HIS A 294 3.45 -4.87 3.87
C HIS A 294 2.13 -4.89 4.65
N GLU A 295 1.00 -5.01 3.94
CA GLU A 295 -0.34 -5.12 4.53
C GLU A 295 -1.22 -6.05 3.71
N LEU A 296 -1.36 -7.29 4.16
CA LEU A 296 -2.43 -8.17 3.69
C LEU A 296 -3.64 -7.97 4.59
N GLN A 297 -4.76 -7.54 4.04
CA GLN A 297 -6.00 -7.39 4.79
C GLN A 297 -6.44 -8.72 5.40
N VAL A 298 -6.40 -8.80 6.73
CA VAL A 298 -6.90 -9.93 7.52
C VAL A 298 -7.73 -9.43 8.73
N GLU A 299 -8.17 -8.16 8.69
CA GLU A 299 -9.15 -7.61 9.65
C GLU A 299 -10.31 -6.95 8.93
N PRO A 300 -11.48 -6.77 9.58
CA PRO A 300 -12.62 -6.13 8.97
C PRO A 300 -12.37 -4.64 8.70
N TRP A 301 -13.00 -4.16 7.63
CA TRP A 301 -13.13 -2.74 7.37
C TRP A 301 -14.61 -2.45 7.19
N GLY A 302 -15.24 -1.93 8.24
CA GLY A 302 -16.69 -1.69 8.30
C GLY A 302 -17.04 -0.21 8.43
N PRO A 303 -18.34 0.08 8.62
CA PRO A 303 -18.87 1.45 8.72
C PRO A 303 -18.55 2.18 10.03
N LYS A 304 -17.96 1.49 11.00
CA LYS A 304 -17.57 2.01 12.32
C LYS A 304 -16.21 1.44 12.71
N ALA A 305 -15.65 1.93 13.81
CA ALA A 305 -14.49 1.29 14.42
C ALA A 305 -14.77 -0.21 14.69
N THR A 306 -13.79 -1.05 14.51
CA THR A 306 -13.96 -2.53 14.58
C THR A 306 -14.60 -3.00 15.89
N LYS A 307 -14.24 -2.35 17.01
CA LYS A 307 -14.81 -2.66 18.33
C LYS A 307 -16.32 -2.39 18.45
N ASP A 308 -16.85 -1.49 17.61
CA ASP A 308 -18.25 -1.07 17.61
C ASP A 308 -19.09 -1.82 16.55
N LEU A 309 -18.48 -2.76 15.82
CA LEU A 309 -19.14 -3.61 14.85
C LEU A 309 -19.66 -4.89 15.51
N SER A 310 -20.88 -5.31 15.19
CA SER A 310 -21.33 -6.66 15.53
C SER A 310 -20.46 -7.73 14.86
N LEU A 311 -20.40 -8.94 15.42
CA LEU A 311 -19.65 -10.05 14.82
C LEU A 311 -20.13 -10.38 13.40
N GLU A 312 -21.43 -10.23 13.16
CA GLU A 312 -22.02 -10.39 11.82
C GLU A 312 -21.48 -9.35 10.85
N GLU A 313 -21.46 -8.08 11.27
CA GLU A 313 -20.96 -6.98 10.44
C GLU A 313 -19.46 -7.13 10.14
N GLN A 314 -18.64 -7.52 11.14
CA GLN A 314 -17.24 -7.83 10.94
C GLN A 314 -17.05 -8.93 9.88
N ASN A 315 -17.87 -9.98 9.93
CA ASN A 315 -17.81 -11.10 9.00
C ASN A 315 -18.20 -10.73 7.55
N ARG A 316 -18.86 -9.60 7.31
CA ARG A 316 -19.18 -9.12 5.94
C ARG A 316 -17.93 -8.81 5.14
N SER A 317 -16.92 -8.20 5.75
CA SER A 317 -15.64 -7.90 5.09
C SER A 317 -14.55 -8.90 5.43
N MET A 318 -14.59 -9.56 6.62
CA MET A 318 -13.53 -10.47 7.05
C MET A 318 -14.07 -11.66 7.85
N SER A 319 -14.56 -12.66 7.14
CA SER A 319 -14.91 -13.97 7.67
C SER A 319 -13.76 -14.98 7.49
N PRO A 320 -13.76 -16.15 8.16
CA PRO A 320 -12.80 -17.22 7.89
C PRO A 320 -12.68 -17.58 6.40
N LYS A 321 -13.80 -17.60 5.68
CA LYS A 321 -13.82 -17.83 4.23
C LYS A 321 -13.12 -16.73 3.45
N GLN A 322 -13.29 -15.46 3.86
CA GLN A 322 -12.63 -14.34 3.20
C GLN A 322 -11.13 -14.33 3.48
N ILE A 323 -10.71 -14.67 4.70
CA ILE A 323 -9.30 -14.85 5.07
C ILE A 323 -8.63 -15.85 4.13
N ASN A 324 -9.17 -17.06 3.98
CA ASN A 324 -8.64 -18.07 3.06
C ASN A 324 -8.53 -17.57 1.60
N LYS A 325 -9.51 -16.78 1.14
CA LYS A 325 -9.46 -16.13 -0.19
C LYS A 325 -8.30 -15.14 -0.30
N ASN A 326 -8.09 -14.31 0.75
CA ASN A 326 -7.03 -13.31 0.76
C ASN A 326 -5.64 -13.95 0.75
N PHE A 327 -5.42 -15.01 1.55
CA PHE A 327 -4.17 -15.78 1.53
C PHE A 327 -3.95 -16.47 0.18
N THR A 328 -5.00 -17.08 -0.40
CA THR A 328 -4.92 -17.68 -1.73
C THR A 328 -4.59 -16.65 -2.80
N PHE A 329 -5.13 -15.45 -2.69
CA PHE A 329 -4.88 -14.35 -3.62
C PHE A 329 -3.44 -13.86 -3.54
N VAL A 330 -2.95 -13.56 -2.33
CA VAL A 330 -1.62 -12.97 -2.14
C VAL A 330 -0.50 -13.92 -2.56
N LYS A 331 -0.62 -15.22 -2.31
CA LYS A 331 0.33 -16.26 -2.78
C LYS A 331 0.54 -16.22 -4.32
N LYS A 332 -0.49 -15.81 -5.07
CA LYS A 332 -0.43 -15.71 -6.54
C LYS A 332 0.30 -14.46 -7.02
N ILE A 333 0.46 -13.43 -6.18
CA ILE A 333 1.16 -12.19 -6.54
C ILE A 333 2.65 -12.45 -6.76
N GLY A 334 3.24 -13.39 -5.99
CA GLY A 334 4.61 -13.86 -6.26
C GLY A 334 5.69 -13.16 -5.45
N THR A 335 5.37 -12.60 -4.28
CA THR A 335 6.37 -12.12 -3.30
C THR A 335 6.56 -13.13 -2.18
N GLU A 336 7.78 -13.21 -1.67
CA GLU A 336 8.12 -14.10 -0.57
C GLU A 336 7.72 -13.54 0.80
N ASP A 337 7.81 -12.21 0.98
CA ASP A 337 7.55 -11.56 2.26
C ASP A 337 6.14 -10.96 2.27
N ILE A 338 5.31 -11.40 3.23
CA ILE A 338 3.91 -10.96 3.38
C ILE A 338 3.62 -10.67 4.84
N TYR A 339 3.39 -9.39 5.16
CA TYR A 339 2.95 -8.97 6.48
C TYR A 339 1.42 -8.93 6.53
N THR A 340 0.85 -9.65 7.48
CA THR A 340 -0.59 -9.67 7.73
C THR A 340 -1.01 -8.48 8.59
N TRP A 341 -2.25 -8.01 8.38
CA TRP A 341 -2.85 -6.89 9.08
C TRP A 341 -4.07 -7.36 9.86
N GLY A 342 -4.05 -7.22 11.22
CA GLY A 342 -5.18 -7.55 12.07
C GLY A 342 -4.89 -8.48 13.26
N GLY A 343 -3.62 -8.68 13.63
CA GLY A 343 -3.23 -9.57 14.73
C GLY A 343 -3.90 -9.25 16.06
N GLU A 344 -4.14 -7.96 16.34
CA GLU A 344 -4.82 -7.47 17.51
C GLU A 344 -6.30 -7.87 17.52
N TRP A 345 -6.98 -7.77 16.36
CA TRP A 345 -8.38 -8.14 16.21
C TRP A 345 -8.60 -9.65 16.28
N TRP A 346 -7.69 -10.50 15.75
CA TRP A 346 -7.81 -11.97 15.87
C TRP A 346 -7.77 -12.41 17.33
N TYR A 347 -6.84 -11.81 18.10
CA TYR A 347 -6.70 -12.09 19.53
C TYR A 347 -7.92 -11.60 20.31
N TRP A 348 -8.41 -10.40 20.02
CA TRP A 348 -9.60 -9.80 20.60
C TRP A 348 -10.85 -10.69 20.38
N ARG A 349 -11.08 -11.20 19.16
CA ARG A 349 -12.18 -12.12 18.86
C ARG A 349 -12.04 -13.40 19.68
N LYS A 350 -10.85 -13.98 19.74
CA LYS A 350 -10.56 -15.20 20.50
C LYS A 350 -10.82 -15.04 21.98
N THR A 351 -10.40 -13.92 22.58
CA THR A 351 -10.41 -13.72 24.04
C THR A 351 -11.66 -13.06 24.56
N GLN A 352 -12.18 -12.02 23.89
CA GLN A 352 -13.35 -11.28 24.38
C GLN A 352 -14.69 -11.92 23.99
N PHE A 353 -14.73 -12.64 22.87
CA PHE A 353 -15.96 -13.27 22.37
C PHE A 353 -15.92 -14.79 22.43
N ASN A 354 -14.85 -15.39 22.94
CA ASN A 354 -14.63 -16.83 22.92
C ASN A 354 -14.84 -17.43 21.52
N ASP A 355 -14.42 -16.68 20.48
CA ASP A 355 -14.53 -17.07 19.08
C ASP A 355 -13.13 -17.24 18.46
N PRO A 356 -12.56 -18.45 18.51
CA PRO A 356 -11.23 -18.72 17.95
C PRO A 356 -11.23 -18.88 16.43
N SER A 357 -12.38 -18.84 15.76
CA SER A 357 -12.51 -19.18 14.33
C SER A 357 -11.58 -18.38 13.41
N ILE A 358 -11.42 -17.10 13.71
CA ILE A 358 -10.51 -16.19 12.96
C ILE A 358 -9.05 -16.57 13.26
N TRP A 359 -8.70 -16.67 14.54
CA TRP A 359 -7.36 -17.05 14.99
C TRP A 359 -6.89 -18.35 14.38
N ASP A 360 -7.71 -19.40 14.49
CA ASP A 360 -7.39 -20.74 13.98
C ASP A 360 -7.27 -20.76 12.45
N THR A 361 -8.10 -19.98 11.76
CA THR A 361 -8.02 -19.84 10.30
C THR A 361 -6.69 -19.23 9.88
N VAL A 362 -6.27 -18.11 10.50
CA VAL A 362 -4.99 -17.47 10.20
C VAL A 362 -3.84 -18.41 10.57
N LYS A 363 -3.88 -19.03 11.76
CA LYS A 363 -2.86 -19.98 12.20
C LYS A 363 -2.66 -21.11 11.19
N LYS A 364 -3.75 -21.68 10.66
CA LYS A 364 -3.69 -22.70 9.61
C LYS A 364 -3.01 -22.22 8.35
N GLU A 365 -3.32 -20.99 7.89
CA GLU A 365 -2.73 -20.41 6.68
C GLU A 365 -1.24 -20.13 6.82
N VAL A 366 -0.78 -19.66 7.99
CA VAL A 366 0.63 -19.35 8.24
C VAL A 366 1.45 -20.58 8.59
N SER A 367 0.90 -21.54 9.34
CA SER A 367 1.60 -22.76 9.75
C SER A 367 1.56 -23.88 8.69
N GLY A 368 0.59 -23.88 7.79
CA GLY A 368 0.53 -24.83 6.67
C GLY A 368 1.74 -24.75 5.72
N ASN A 369 2.54 -23.72 5.86
CA ASN A 369 3.80 -23.51 5.13
C ASN A 369 5.03 -24.12 5.83
N SER A 370 4.90 -24.57 7.08
CA SER A 370 6.02 -25.13 7.86
C SER A 370 6.15 -26.66 7.77
N ARG A 371 5.31 -27.33 6.97
CA ARG A 371 5.30 -28.79 6.82
C ARG A 371 5.47 -29.22 5.35
N SER A 372 6.55 -28.79 4.72
CA SER A 372 6.96 -29.43 3.45
C SER A 372 8.47 -29.49 3.35
#